data_21b2eb940689d4e2c6e394ca62099b85
#
_entry.id   21b2eb940689d4e2c6e394ca62099b85
#
_cell.length_a   1.000
_cell.length_b   1.000
_cell.length_c   1.000
_cell.angle_alpha   90.00
_cell.angle_beta   90.00
_cell.angle_gamma   90.00
#
_symmetry.space_group_name_H-M   'P 1'
#
loop_
_entity.id
_entity.type
_entity.pdbx_description
1 polymer ?
#
loop_
_entity_poly.entity_id
_entity_poly.type
_entity_poly.pdbx_seq_one_letter_code
_entity_poly.pdbx_strand_id
1 'polypeptide(L)'
;GPLGGRRHGTAQVVELLSARFREELDYRREASHLTEFSALHAGDPTIRVPAVIPERSAGRVLTTEWVEGLTLAEAAQQPEEMRRTYAETLWRFVFVSNFVGHRFNADPHPGNYVFRPGGEVYFLDFGCVQTIPESLYAAMLALHMAALEQDERVLRRAATLLFRTRGGAAEERVVAHAREVLAPLYHSPYRVERAYAAPAQIGRAHV
;
A
#
# COMPACT_ATOMS: atom_id res chain seq x y z
N GLY A 1 12.20 -38.69 -26.61
CA GLY A 1 11.57 -37.45 -27.00
C GLY A 1 11.26 -36.60 -25.77
N PRO A 2 11.43 -35.27 -25.83
CA PRO A 2 11.51 -34.39 -24.67
C PRO A 2 10.12 -33.86 -24.29
N LEU A 3 9.43 -34.49 -23.34
CA LEU A 3 8.18 -34.00 -22.76
C LEU A 3 8.21 -33.89 -21.21
N GLY A 4 9.40 -33.90 -20.60
CA GLY A 4 9.56 -33.83 -19.13
C GLY A 4 9.54 -32.46 -18.52
N GLY A 5 9.76 -31.37 -19.28
CA GLY A 5 10.05 -30.05 -18.71
C GLY A 5 8.84 -29.21 -18.26
N ARG A 6 7.63 -29.50 -18.73
CA ARG A 6 6.43 -28.68 -18.42
C ARG A 6 5.70 -29.06 -17.12
N ARG A 7 5.85 -30.30 -16.65
CA ARG A 7 5.15 -30.76 -15.42
C ARG A 7 5.75 -30.24 -14.12
N HIS A 8 7.07 -29.96 -14.09
CA HIS A 8 7.74 -29.44 -12.89
C HIS A 8 7.34 -28.00 -12.58
N GLY A 9 7.15 -27.16 -13.60
CA GLY A 9 6.72 -25.77 -13.40
C GLY A 9 5.30 -25.65 -12.83
N THR A 10 4.37 -26.49 -13.29
CA THR A 10 2.97 -26.45 -12.82
C THR A 10 2.84 -26.92 -11.37
N ALA A 11 3.56 -27.97 -10.98
CA ALA A 11 3.56 -28.46 -9.59
C ALA A 11 4.15 -27.40 -8.62
N GLN A 12 5.23 -26.75 -9.01
CA GLN A 12 5.83 -25.66 -8.21
C GLN A 12 4.90 -24.46 -8.08
N VAL A 13 4.18 -24.08 -9.14
CA VAL A 13 3.18 -23.01 -9.09
C VAL A 13 2.02 -23.37 -8.17
N VAL A 14 1.50 -24.59 -8.27
CA VAL A 14 0.42 -25.07 -7.39
C VAL A 14 0.88 -25.13 -5.92
N GLU A 15 2.11 -25.57 -5.67
CA GLU A 15 2.66 -25.60 -4.31
C GLU A 15 2.85 -24.20 -3.74
N LEU A 16 3.36 -23.24 -4.55
CA LEU A 16 3.50 -21.84 -4.18
C LEU A 16 2.14 -21.20 -3.87
N LEU A 17 1.15 -21.42 -4.72
CA LEU A 17 -0.22 -20.93 -4.51
C LEU A 17 -0.83 -21.55 -3.25
N SER A 18 -0.66 -22.87 -3.05
CA SER A 18 -1.16 -23.56 -1.86
C SER A 18 -0.50 -23.07 -0.57
N ALA A 19 0.80 -22.74 -0.61
CA ALA A 19 1.50 -22.15 0.51
C ALA A 19 0.95 -20.74 0.82
N ARG A 20 0.73 -19.91 -0.21
CA ARG A 20 0.12 -18.57 -0.04
C ARG A 20 -1.28 -18.66 0.55
N PHE A 21 -2.14 -19.55 0.03
CA PHE A 21 -3.47 -19.74 0.61
C PHE A 21 -3.44 -20.21 2.07
N ARG A 22 -2.48 -21.07 2.44
CA ARG A 22 -2.33 -21.48 3.85
C ARG A 22 -1.85 -20.32 4.73
N GLU A 23 -0.99 -19.44 4.23
CA GLU A 23 -0.56 -18.24 4.93
C GLU A 23 -1.71 -17.26 5.15
N GLU A 24 -2.57 -17.07 4.15
CA GLU A 24 -3.77 -16.22 4.23
C GLU A 24 -4.84 -16.79 5.20
N LEU A 25 -4.81 -18.09 5.48
CA LEU A 25 -5.73 -18.74 6.42
C LEU A 25 -5.25 -18.70 7.88
N ASP A 26 -4.08 -18.16 8.18
CA ASP A 26 -3.60 -18.00 9.56
C ASP A 26 -3.84 -16.58 10.08
N TYR A 27 -4.99 -16.37 10.68
CA TYR A 27 -5.39 -15.10 11.28
C TYR A 27 -4.51 -14.62 12.43
N ARG A 28 -3.59 -15.44 12.94
CA ARG A 28 -2.59 -14.98 13.93
C ARG A 28 -1.64 -13.96 13.32
N ARG A 29 -1.30 -14.11 12.04
CA ARG A 29 -0.45 -13.13 11.33
C ARG A 29 -1.17 -11.81 11.15
N GLU A 30 -2.43 -11.85 10.77
CA GLU A 30 -3.24 -10.64 10.63
C GLU A 30 -3.44 -9.95 11.97
N ALA A 31 -3.70 -10.70 13.06
CA ALA A 31 -3.76 -10.16 14.41
C ALA A 31 -2.44 -9.49 14.84
N SER A 32 -1.28 -10.07 14.45
CA SER A 32 0.03 -9.45 14.70
C SER A 32 0.18 -8.15 13.92
N HIS A 33 -0.18 -8.14 12.63
CA HIS A 33 -0.12 -6.93 11.81
C HIS A 33 -1.04 -5.83 12.34
N LEU A 34 -2.28 -6.14 12.73
CA LEU A 34 -3.19 -5.19 13.38
C LEU A 34 -2.53 -4.52 14.59
N THR A 35 -1.93 -5.33 15.46
CA THR A 35 -1.24 -4.84 16.67
C THR A 35 -0.04 -3.97 16.32
N GLU A 36 0.78 -4.38 15.35
CA GLU A 36 1.97 -3.66 14.91
C GLU A 36 1.61 -2.32 14.26
N PHE A 37 0.60 -2.29 13.38
CA PHE A 37 0.15 -1.06 12.75
C PHE A 37 -0.54 -0.12 13.75
N SER A 38 -1.29 -0.65 14.70
CA SER A 38 -1.85 0.14 15.81
C SER A 38 -0.74 0.83 16.61
N ALA A 39 0.32 0.11 16.95
CA ALA A 39 1.47 0.66 17.67
C ALA A 39 2.23 1.69 16.83
N LEU A 40 2.45 1.41 15.54
CA LEU A 40 3.14 2.33 14.62
C LEU A 40 2.44 3.69 14.50
N HIS A 41 1.11 3.69 14.52
CA HIS A 41 0.29 4.88 14.35
C HIS A 41 -0.27 5.45 15.66
N ALA A 42 0.13 4.94 16.82
CA ALA A 42 -0.42 5.35 18.12
C ALA A 42 -0.32 6.85 18.42
N GLY A 43 0.64 7.55 17.79
CA GLY A 43 0.82 9.01 17.93
C GLY A 43 -0.09 9.86 17.03
N ASP A 44 -0.80 9.26 16.07
CA ASP A 44 -1.69 9.99 15.16
C ASP A 44 -3.16 9.86 15.64
N PRO A 45 -3.83 10.97 15.98
CA PRO A 45 -5.19 10.93 16.51
C PRO A 45 -6.25 10.55 15.47
N THR A 46 -5.92 10.56 14.19
CA THR A 46 -6.88 10.29 13.10
C THR A 46 -6.69 8.94 12.44
N ILE A 47 -5.55 8.27 12.62
CA ILE A 47 -5.32 6.92 12.12
C ILE A 47 -5.72 5.93 13.22
N ARG A 48 -6.62 5.02 12.88
CA ARG A 48 -7.15 4.00 13.79
C ARG A 48 -7.02 2.60 13.21
N VAL A 49 -6.68 1.65 14.07
CA VAL A 49 -6.68 0.22 13.76
C VAL A 49 -7.52 -0.45 14.84
N PRO A 50 -8.50 -1.30 14.48
CA PRO A 50 -9.35 -1.98 15.48
C PRO A 50 -8.51 -2.84 16.42
N ALA A 51 -8.84 -2.80 17.69
CA ALA A 51 -8.19 -3.65 18.69
C ALA A 51 -8.55 -5.13 18.46
N VAL A 52 -7.54 -5.99 18.50
CA VAL A 52 -7.74 -7.44 18.48
C VAL A 52 -8.24 -7.88 19.85
N ILE A 53 -9.20 -8.83 19.88
CA ILE A 53 -9.71 -9.47 21.10
C ILE A 53 -9.04 -10.86 21.20
N PRO A 54 -7.90 -10.99 21.90
CA PRO A 54 -7.07 -12.19 21.86
C PRO A 54 -7.78 -13.43 22.39
N GLU A 55 -8.60 -13.27 23.44
CA GLU A 55 -9.36 -14.37 24.09
C GLU A 55 -10.48 -14.93 23.19
N ARG A 56 -10.79 -14.24 22.09
CA ARG A 56 -11.77 -14.66 21.08
C ARG A 56 -11.16 -14.89 19.70
N SER A 57 -9.82 -14.88 19.62
CA SER A 57 -9.07 -15.05 18.37
C SER A 57 -8.24 -16.32 18.40
N ALA A 58 -8.10 -16.97 17.24
CA ALA A 58 -7.31 -18.18 17.05
C ALA A 58 -6.81 -18.24 15.60
N GLY A 59 -6.06 -19.29 15.22
CA GLY A 59 -5.51 -19.42 13.86
C GLY A 59 -6.56 -19.39 12.73
N ARG A 60 -7.84 -19.68 13.03
CA ARG A 60 -8.94 -19.66 12.05
C ARG A 60 -10.06 -18.69 12.38
N VAL A 61 -9.90 -17.87 13.40
CA VAL A 61 -10.87 -16.87 13.83
C VAL A 61 -10.12 -15.64 14.27
N LEU A 62 -10.43 -14.51 13.67
CA LEU A 62 -9.97 -13.20 14.11
C LEU A 62 -11.18 -12.42 14.63
N THR A 63 -11.09 -11.95 15.86
CA THR A 63 -12.09 -11.10 16.48
C THR A 63 -11.46 -9.77 16.82
N THR A 64 -12.09 -8.71 16.35
CA THR A 64 -11.64 -7.34 16.59
C THR A 64 -12.77 -6.49 17.18
N GLU A 65 -12.43 -5.31 17.66
CA GLU A 65 -13.35 -4.24 17.94
C GLU A 65 -14.30 -4.02 16.75
N TRP A 66 -15.60 -3.84 17.03
CA TRP A 66 -16.56 -3.44 16.01
C TRP A 66 -16.47 -1.95 15.75
N VAL A 67 -16.36 -1.56 14.49
CA VAL A 67 -16.21 -0.17 14.06
C VAL A 67 -17.40 0.23 13.21
N GLU A 68 -18.10 1.29 13.63
CA GLU A 68 -19.17 1.92 12.86
C GLU A 68 -18.70 3.25 12.29
N GLY A 69 -19.16 3.57 11.10
CA GLY A 69 -18.86 4.83 10.43
C GLY A 69 -19.28 4.82 8.96
N LEU A 70 -18.80 5.78 8.22
CA LEU A 70 -19.12 5.96 6.80
C LEU A 70 -18.24 5.04 5.93
N THR A 71 -18.82 4.54 4.86
CA THR A 71 -18.08 3.94 3.74
C THR A 71 -17.31 5.02 2.97
N LEU A 72 -16.36 4.61 2.11
CA LEU A 72 -15.65 5.56 1.23
C LEU A 72 -16.61 6.36 0.34
N ALA A 73 -17.69 5.74 -0.16
CA ALA A 73 -18.70 6.40 -1.00
C ALA A 73 -19.45 7.49 -0.24
N GLU A 74 -19.82 7.24 1.01
CA GLU A 74 -20.48 8.21 1.89
C GLU A 74 -19.49 9.30 2.37
N ALA A 75 -18.24 8.95 2.68
CA ALA A 75 -17.18 9.89 3.03
C ALA A 75 -16.90 10.86 1.86
N ALA A 76 -16.96 10.39 0.62
CA ALA A 76 -16.82 11.22 -0.58
C ALA A 76 -17.94 12.25 -0.78
N GLN A 77 -19.07 12.12 -0.09
CA GLN A 77 -20.17 13.09 -0.11
C GLN A 77 -20.08 14.12 1.02
N GLN A 78 -19.14 13.99 1.93
CA GLN A 78 -18.97 14.93 3.03
C GLN A 78 -18.46 16.30 2.53
N PRO A 79 -18.59 17.38 3.33
CA PRO A 79 -18.02 18.68 3.01
C PRO A 79 -16.54 18.62 2.62
N GLU A 80 -16.09 19.55 1.78
CA GLU A 80 -14.72 19.56 1.22
C GLU A 80 -13.63 19.49 2.30
N GLU A 81 -13.80 20.22 3.40
CA GLU A 81 -12.87 20.22 4.52
C GLU A 81 -12.73 18.81 5.13
N MET A 82 -13.84 18.11 5.34
CA MET A 82 -13.82 16.75 5.88
C MET A 82 -13.20 15.76 4.89
N ARG A 83 -13.52 15.86 3.61
CA ARG A 83 -12.91 15.04 2.57
C ARG A 83 -11.40 15.23 2.48
N ARG A 84 -10.95 16.47 2.65
CA ARG A 84 -9.53 16.80 2.72
C ARG A 84 -8.87 16.14 3.94
N THR A 85 -9.47 16.23 5.12
CA THR A 85 -8.96 15.59 6.34
C THR A 85 -8.83 14.07 6.17
N TYR A 86 -9.84 13.43 5.59
CA TYR A 86 -9.78 11.99 5.29
C TYR A 86 -8.65 11.66 4.30
N ALA A 87 -8.52 12.43 3.23
CA ALA A 87 -7.45 12.22 2.25
C ALA A 87 -6.06 12.38 2.89
N GLU A 88 -5.86 13.40 3.71
CA GLU A 88 -4.61 13.62 4.44
C GLU A 88 -4.31 12.46 5.41
N THR A 89 -5.33 11.91 6.09
CA THR A 89 -5.20 10.75 6.98
C THR A 89 -4.80 9.49 6.20
N LEU A 90 -5.44 9.23 5.04
CA LEU A 90 -5.07 8.11 4.16
C LEU A 90 -3.62 8.22 3.67
N TRP A 91 -3.19 9.40 3.25
CA TRP A 91 -1.81 9.64 2.83
C TRP A 91 -0.81 9.46 3.96
N ARG A 92 -1.07 10.02 5.16
CA ARG A 92 -0.19 9.83 6.33
C ARG A 92 -0.06 8.35 6.68
N PHE A 93 -1.17 7.58 6.68
CA PHE A 93 -1.10 6.14 6.90
C PHE A 93 -0.14 5.46 5.93
N VAL A 94 -0.26 5.72 4.63
CA VAL A 94 0.60 5.11 3.61
C VAL A 94 2.06 5.52 3.81
N PHE A 95 2.33 6.82 3.98
CA PHE A 95 3.72 7.30 4.09
C PHE A 95 4.39 6.84 5.38
N VAL A 96 3.73 6.91 6.53
CA VAL A 96 4.29 6.44 7.80
C VAL A 96 4.51 4.93 7.76
N SER A 97 3.56 4.17 7.23
CA SER A 97 3.70 2.71 7.09
C SER A 97 4.91 2.35 6.22
N ASN A 98 5.08 3.02 5.08
CA ASN A 98 6.15 2.73 4.13
C ASN A 98 7.52 3.22 4.61
N PHE A 99 7.61 4.45 5.12
CA PHE A 99 8.90 5.10 5.37
C PHE A 99 9.35 5.06 6.84
N VAL A 100 8.44 4.80 7.78
CA VAL A 100 8.78 4.61 9.19
C VAL A 100 8.63 3.13 9.59
N GLY A 101 7.52 2.50 9.18
CA GLY A 101 7.24 1.10 9.47
C GLY A 101 7.97 0.10 8.57
N HIS A 102 8.50 0.53 7.43
CA HIS A 102 9.07 -0.33 6.37
C HIS A 102 8.11 -1.44 5.92
N ARG A 103 6.82 -1.13 5.93
CA ARG A 103 5.74 -2.07 5.59
C ARG A 103 4.66 -1.35 4.79
N PHE A 104 3.99 -2.09 3.92
CA PHE A 104 2.82 -1.56 3.24
C PHE A 104 1.70 -2.59 3.22
N ASN A 105 0.47 -2.11 3.28
CA ASN A 105 -0.71 -2.93 3.04
C ASN A 105 -0.92 -3.02 1.52
N ALA A 106 -0.81 -4.22 0.97
CA ALA A 106 -0.87 -4.47 -0.46
C ALA A 106 -2.29 -4.61 -1.00
N ASP A 107 -3.32 -4.60 -0.14
CA ASP A 107 -4.73 -4.62 -0.54
C ASP A 107 -5.50 -3.37 -0.10
N PRO A 108 -5.35 -2.23 -0.81
CA PRO A 108 -6.04 -0.98 -0.50
C PRO A 108 -7.50 -0.97 -0.98
N HIS A 109 -8.26 -2.03 -0.68
CA HIS A 109 -9.66 -2.12 -1.10
C HIS A 109 -10.52 -1.09 -0.34
N PRO A 110 -11.44 -0.36 -1.02
CA PRO A 110 -12.29 0.66 -0.37
C PRO A 110 -13.13 0.14 0.81
N GLY A 111 -13.51 -1.13 0.82
CA GLY A 111 -14.23 -1.78 1.91
C GLY A 111 -13.42 -1.99 3.18
N ASN A 112 -12.10 -1.78 3.12
CA ASN A 112 -11.20 -1.92 4.27
C ASN A 112 -11.02 -0.61 5.05
N TYR A 113 -11.82 0.42 4.74
CA TYR A 113 -11.77 1.73 5.39
C TYR A 113 -13.13 2.11 5.95
N VAL A 114 -13.13 2.60 7.20
CA VAL A 114 -14.32 3.20 7.84
C VAL A 114 -13.97 4.60 8.28
N PHE A 115 -14.78 5.57 7.87
CA PHE A 115 -14.57 7.00 8.11
C PHE A 115 -15.48 7.51 9.21
N ARG A 116 -14.94 8.31 10.15
CA ARG A 116 -15.71 8.87 11.26
C ARG A 116 -15.77 10.40 11.19
N PRO A 117 -16.83 11.02 11.74
CA PRO A 117 -17.04 12.47 11.69
C PRO A 117 -15.93 13.30 12.31
N GLY A 118 -15.01 12.86 13.01
CA GLY A 118 -13.86 13.59 13.56
C GLY A 118 -12.63 13.63 12.64
N GLY A 119 -12.73 13.11 11.41
CA GLY A 119 -11.59 12.97 10.50
C GLY A 119 -10.80 11.67 10.71
N GLU A 120 -11.23 10.83 11.66
CA GLU A 120 -10.64 9.53 11.91
C GLU A 120 -10.93 8.56 10.76
N VAL A 121 -9.94 7.76 10.41
CA VAL A 121 -10.07 6.64 9.46
C VAL A 121 -9.60 5.37 10.13
N TYR A 122 -10.47 4.37 10.18
CA TYR A 122 -10.15 3.03 10.61
C TYR A 122 -9.70 2.20 9.41
N PHE A 123 -8.59 1.51 9.57
CA PHE A 123 -8.01 0.56 8.62
C PHE A 123 -8.28 -0.85 9.15
N LEU A 124 -9.07 -1.65 8.42
CA LEU A 124 -9.66 -2.87 8.96
C LEU A 124 -8.89 -4.14 8.61
N ASP A 125 -8.28 -4.22 7.42
CA ASP A 125 -7.70 -5.43 6.86
C ASP A 125 -6.18 -5.32 6.73
N PHE A 126 -5.47 -6.27 7.32
CA PHE A 126 -4.01 -6.38 7.29
C PHE A 126 -3.54 -7.78 6.88
N GLY A 127 -4.40 -8.53 6.16
CA GLY A 127 -4.07 -9.85 5.64
C GLY A 127 -2.95 -9.84 4.59
N CYS A 128 -2.84 -8.75 3.83
CA CYS A 128 -1.87 -8.59 2.74
C CYS A 128 -0.72 -7.61 3.05
N VAL A 129 -0.18 -7.64 4.26
CA VAL A 129 0.98 -6.80 4.62
C VAL A 129 2.28 -7.36 4.05
N GLN A 130 3.06 -6.49 3.41
CA GLN A 130 4.39 -6.81 2.88
C GLN A 130 5.46 -5.97 3.58
N THR A 131 6.60 -6.60 3.88
CA THR A 131 7.79 -5.88 4.36
C THR A 131 8.56 -5.33 3.16
N ILE A 132 8.98 -4.07 3.25
CA ILE A 132 9.83 -3.43 2.24
C ILE A 132 11.29 -3.82 2.53
N PRO A 133 11.96 -4.57 1.64
CA PRO A 133 13.37 -4.89 1.81
C PRO A 133 14.23 -3.63 1.85
N GLU A 134 15.29 -3.63 2.66
CA GLU A 134 16.19 -2.48 2.83
C GLU A 134 16.72 -1.95 1.49
N SER A 135 17.06 -2.84 0.56
CA SER A 135 17.54 -2.47 -0.77
C SER A 135 16.51 -1.70 -1.62
N LEU A 136 15.22 -1.97 -1.41
CA LEU A 136 14.13 -1.25 -2.09
C LEU A 136 13.78 0.03 -1.33
N TYR A 137 13.84 0.01 0.01
CA TYR A 137 13.57 1.16 0.84
C TYR A 137 14.47 2.35 0.50
N ALA A 138 15.78 2.13 0.43
CA ALA A 138 16.74 3.18 0.07
C ALA A 138 16.44 3.80 -1.31
N ALA A 139 16.07 2.97 -2.29
CA ALA A 139 15.70 3.44 -3.61
C ALA A 139 14.35 4.18 -3.63
N MET A 140 13.37 3.70 -2.88
CA MET A 140 12.09 4.40 -2.70
C MET A 140 12.28 5.78 -2.06
N LEU A 141 13.05 5.87 -0.98
CA LEU A 141 13.35 7.13 -0.31
C LEU A 141 14.07 8.09 -1.25
N ALA A 142 15.11 7.61 -1.94
CA ALA A 142 15.84 8.42 -2.92
C ALA A 142 14.93 8.94 -4.04
N LEU A 143 13.99 8.12 -4.51
CA LEU A 143 13.03 8.50 -5.55
C LEU A 143 12.11 9.64 -5.09
N HIS A 144 11.57 9.54 -3.87
CA HIS A 144 10.69 10.57 -3.30
C HIS A 144 11.44 11.86 -2.99
N MET A 145 12.64 11.77 -2.42
CA MET A 145 13.48 12.94 -2.17
C MET A 145 13.89 13.63 -3.46
N ALA A 146 14.27 12.87 -4.48
CA ALA A 146 14.61 13.42 -5.79
C ALA A 146 13.43 14.15 -6.44
N ALA A 147 12.19 13.68 -6.25
CA ALA A 147 11.01 14.39 -6.71
C ALA A 147 10.80 15.71 -5.96
N LEU A 148 10.96 15.73 -4.65
CA LEU A 148 10.86 16.95 -3.83
C LEU A 148 11.94 17.98 -4.17
N GLU A 149 13.17 17.52 -4.42
CA GLU A 149 14.32 18.34 -4.75
C GLU A 149 14.44 18.65 -6.26
N GLN A 150 13.57 18.05 -7.07
CA GLN A 150 13.57 18.14 -8.55
C GLN A 150 14.89 17.68 -9.17
N ASP A 151 15.59 16.72 -8.54
CA ASP A 151 16.82 16.12 -9.06
C ASP A 151 16.53 14.97 -10.01
N GLU A 152 16.46 15.30 -11.30
CA GLU A 152 16.21 14.35 -12.39
C GLU A 152 17.22 13.21 -12.49
N ARG A 153 18.46 13.47 -12.14
CA ARG A 153 19.54 12.47 -12.22
C ARG A 153 19.36 11.39 -11.14
N VAL A 154 19.06 11.82 -9.91
CA VAL A 154 18.80 10.92 -8.79
C VAL A 154 17.48 10.19 -9.02
N LEU A 155 16.43 10.87 -9.48
CA LEU A 155 15.14 10.27 -9.81
C LEU A 155 15.28 9.13 -10.82
N ARG A 156 15.96 9.37 -11.94
CA ARG A 156 16.23 8.36 -12.98
C ARG A 156 16.95 7.14 -12.39
N ARG A 157 18.01 7.36 -11.64
CA ARG A 157 18.80 6.30 -11.02
C ARG A 157 17.96 5.46 -10.03
N ALA A 158 17.20 6.11 -9.18
CA ALA A 158 16.33 5.45 -8.20
C ALA A 158 15.21 4.66 -8.88
N ALA A 159 14.55 5.24 -9.88
CA ALA A 159 13.53 4.56 -10.68
C ALA A 159 14.10 3.32 -11.40
N THR A 160 15.25 3.45 -12.05
CA THR A 160 15.95 2.32 -12.72
C THR A 160 16.24 1.18 -11.74
N LEU A 161 16.66 1.50 -10.51
CA LEU A 161 16.96 0.51 -9.48
C LEU A 161 15.70 -0.19 -8.98
N LEU A 162 14.65 0.57 -8.68
CA LEU A 162 13.36 0.03 -8.19
C LEU A 162 12.71 -0.92 -9.19
N PHE A 163 12.67 -0.51 -10.45
CA PHE A 163 12.02 -1.28 -11.51
C PHE A 163 12.96 -2.22 -12.26
N ARG A 164 14.22 -2.30 -11.83
CA ARG A 164 15.26 -3.20 -12.38
C ARG A 164 15.41 -3.10 -13.89
N THR A 165 15.29 -1.90 -14.44
CA THR A 165 15.48 -1.67 -15.88
C THR A 165 16.96 -1.65 -16.24
N ARG A 166 17.27 -1.96 -17.50
CA ARG A 166 18.66 -2.03 -18.01
C ARG A 166 18.92 -1.00 -19.11
N GLY A 167 18.22 0.14 -19.06
CA GLY A 167 18.34 1.19 -20.06
C GLY A 167 17.32 1.11 -21.20
N GLY A 168 17.47 2.03 -22.16
CA GLY A 168 16.65 2.10 -23.37
C GLY A 168 15.20 2.52 -23.11
N ALA A 169 14.30 2.15 -24.02
CA ALA A 169 12.89 2.55 -23.97
C ALA A 169 12.15 2.10 -22.69
N ALA A 170 12.59 1.02 -22.05
CA ALA A 170 12.01 0.56 -20.79
C ALA A 170 12.32 1.51 -19.64
N GLU A 171 13.56 2.00 -19.58
CA GLU A 171 13.96 3.00 -18.59
C GLU A 171 13.21 4.31 -18.77
N GLU A 172 13.10 4.81 -20.01
CA GLU A 172 12.37 6.05 -20.29
C GLU A 172 10.90 5.96 -19.84
N ARG A 173 10.23 4.83 -20.08
CA ARG A 173 8.85 4.61 -19.62
C ARG A 173 8.74 4.62 -18.10
N VAL A 174 9.69 3.96 -17.41
CA VAL A 174 9.69 3.89 -15.95
C VAL A 174 9.94 5.27 -15.33
N VAL A 175 10.88 6.03 -15.87
CA VAL A 175 11.16 7.40 -15.43
C VAL A 175 9.96 8.32 -15.66
N ALA A 176 9.33 8.23 -16.84
CA ALA A 176 8.11 8.99 -17.14
C ALA A 176 6.98 8.64 -16.16
N HIS A 177 6.77 7.36 -15.91
CA HIS A 177 5.78 6.89 -14.94
C HIS A 177 6.09 7.37 -13.51
N ALA A 178 7.35 7.32 -13.08
CA ALA A 178 7.75 7.82 -11.77
C ALA A 178 7.45 9.32 -11.61
N ARG A 179 7.73 10.14 -12.63
CA ARG A 179 7.37 11.57 -12.62
C ARG A 179 5.86 11.79 -12.51
N GLU A 180 5.08 11.01 -13.24
CA GLU A 180 3.63 11.10 -13.24
C GLU A 180 3.04 10.73 -11.88
N VAL A 181 3.48 9.62 -11.29
CA VAL A 181 3.04 9.18 -9.95
C VAL A 181 3.48 10.14 -8.86
N LEU A 182 4.67 10.74 -8.99
CA LEU A 182 5.22 11.67 -8.00
C LEU A 182 4.90 13.14 -8.32
N ALA A 183 4.05 13.42 -9.30
CA ALA A 183 3.65 14.79 -9.65
C ALA A 183 3.19 15.63 -8.45
N PRO A 184 2.47 15.08 -7.44
CA PRO A 184 2.13 15.83 -6.23
C PRO A 184 3.33 16.35 -5.44
N LEU A 185 4.47 15.66 -5.48
CA LEU A 185 5.68 16.10 -4.79
C LEU A 185 6.42 17.20 -5.57
N TYR A 186 6.38 17.13 -6.90
CA TYR A 186 6.98 18.15 -7.78
C TYR A 186 6.24 19.49 -7.74
N HIS A 187 4.92 19.46 -7.54
CA HIS A 187 4.04 20.60 -7.74
C HIS A 187 3.21 20.92 -6.48
N SER A 188 3.78 20.74 -5.29
CA SER A 188 3.09 21.04 -4.04
C SER A 188 2.87 22.56 -3.85
N PRO A 189 1.66 23.02 -3.43
CA PRO A 189 0.44 22.23 -3.17
C PRO A 189 -0.21 21.70 -4.43
N TYR A 190 -0.60 20.41 -4.45
CA TYR A 190 -1.13 19.72 -5.61
C TYR A 190 -2.59 19.31 -5.39
N ARG A 191 -3.46 19.62 -6.34
CA ARG A 191 -4.85 19.17 -6.34
C ARG A 191 -4.96 17.84 -7.09
N VAL A 192 -5.27 16.76 -6.36
CA VAL A 192 -5.49 15.44 -6.97
C VAL A 192 -6.81 15.44 -7.73
N GLU A 193 -6.75 15.26 -9.04
CA GLU A 193 -7.91 15.18 -9.94
C GLU A 193 -8.06 13.74 -10.49
N ARG A 194 -9.21 13.43 -11.08
CA ARG A 194 -9.43 12.10 -11.70
C ARG A 194 -8.40 11.75 -12.77
N ALA A 195 -7.93 12.75 -13.51
CA ALA A 195 -6.89 12.58 -14.52
C ALA A 195 -5.57 12.04 -13.95
N TYR A 196 -5.22 12.42 -12.72
CA TYR A 196 -4.03 11.90 -12.02
C TYR A 196 -4.16 10.40 -11.67
N ALA A 197 -5.36 9.94 -11.31
CA ALA A 197 -5.58 8.54 -10.94
C ALA A 197 -5.68 7.58 -12.15
N ALA A 198 -5.94 8.10 -13.35
CA ALA A 198 -6.13 7.29 -14.54
C ALA A 198 -4.89 6.49 -14.97
N PRO A 199 -3.67 7.04 -14.99
CA PRO A 199 -2.45 6.30 -15.33
C PRO A 199 -2.09 5.20 -14.34
N ALA A 200 -2.38 5.40 -13.06
CA ALA A 200 -2.13 4.40 -12.01
C ALA A 200 -2.94 3.11 -12.20
N GLN A 201 -4.07 3.16 -12.93
CA GLN A 201 -4.91 2.00 -13.22
C GLN A 201 -4.39 1.17 -14.40
N ILE A 202 -3.62 1.75 -15.31
CA ILE A 202 -3.10 1.08 -16.52
C ILE A 202 -2.05 0.02 -16.15
N GLY A 203 -1.33 0.17 -15.04
CA GLY A 203 -0.37 -0.82 -14.54
C GLY A 203 -0.97 -2.19 -14.17
N ARG A 204 -2.30 -2.29 -14.00
CA ARG A 204 -3.00 -3.56 -13.70
C ARG A 204 -3.33 -4.40 -14.93
N ALA A 205 -3.19 -3.86 -16.14
CA ALA A 205 -3.61 -4.54 -17.37
C ALA A 205 -2.47 -5.31 -18.09
N HIS A 206 -1.25 -5.25 -17.61
CA HIS A 206 -0.07 -5.82 -18.31
C HIS A 206 0.93 -6.50 -17.37
N VAL A 207 0.47 -7.17 -16.30
CA VAL A 207 1.28 -8.10 -15.50
C VAL A 207 0.74 -9.51 -15.65
#